data_cccaec4955ed5e5e4ecb806a3f38a7ad
#
_entry.id   cccaec4955ed5e5e4ecb806a3f38a7ad
#
_cell.length_a   1.000
_cell.length_b   1.000
_cell.length_c   1.000
_cell.angle_alpha   90.00
_cell.angle_beta   90.00
_cell.angle_gamma   90.00
#
_symmetry.space_group_name_H-M   'P 1'
#
loop_
_entity.id
_entity.type
_entity.pdbx_description
1 polymer ?
#
loop_
_entity_poly.entity_id
_entity_poly.type
_entity_poly.pdbx_seq_one_letter_code
_entity_poly.pdbx_strand_id
1 'polypeptide(L)'
;MESYALLLGATLSAGTVLAIAALGLLINEKAGIVNLGAEGLMLCAAIAGFATVVVTHNPWLGFLAGMAAGALLAAFFGVLVIWLNTNQYATGLALSLFGVGFSAFAGINFVQAKLPESASYAIPVLGDLPLVGPALFRHHPMVYAAMALTAGLIWFLYRTRAGLVLRSVGESPESAHALGYPVRRIRFLAVIAGGALCGLAGAYLSTVYTPLWVEGMVAGRGWIALALTTFATWRPVRVLLGAYLFGGVSMLGFHLQSSGVDVPAQFLSMLQYIAPIVVLALISRNPAFIRANMPASIGKPFYPGS
;
A
#
# COMPACT_ATOMS: atom_id res chain seq x y z
N MET A 1 -31.35 -0.35 -4.33
CA MET A 1 -30.48 0.86 -4.27
C MET A 1 -29.57 0.86 -3.06
N GLU A 2 -30.00 0.43 -1.89
CA GLU A 2 -29.14 0.29 -0.70
C GLU A 2 -27.98 -0.70 -0.91
N SER A 3 -28.20 -1.78 -1.64
CA SER A 3 -27.16 -2.77 -1.95
C SER A 3 -25.98 -2.18 -2.73
N TYR A 4 -26.23 -1.24 -3.65
CA TYR A 4 -25.16 -0.56 -4.39
C TYR A 4 -24.39 0.45 -3.52
N ALA A 5 -25.07 1.12 -2.58
CA ALA A 5 -24.41 2.00 -1.63
C ALA A 5 -23.46 1.22 -0.70
N LEU A 6 -23.90 0.06 -0.23
CA LEU A 6 -23.07 -0.85 0.57
C LEU A 6 -21.88 -1.40 -0.22
N LEU A 7 -22.09 -1.76 -1.49
CA LEU A 7 -21.00 -2.20 -2.38
C LEU A 7 -19.94 -1.11 -2.58
N LEU A 8 -20.38 0.15 -2.80
CA LEU A 8 -19.45 1.28 -2.92
C LEU A 8 -18.70 1.53 -1.62
N GLY A 9 -19.37 1.45 -0.48
CA GLY A 9 -18.73 1.57 0.82
C GLY A 9 -17.68 0.48 1.08
N ALA A 10 -18.02 -0.77 0.78
CA ALA A 10 -17.08 -1.89 0.87
C ALA A 10 -15.89 -1.72 -0.09
N THR A 11 -16.14 -1.19 -1.30
CA THR A 11 -15.10 -0.86 -2.29
C THR A 11 -14.09 0.16 -1.74
N LEU A 12 -14.55 1.22 -1.08
CA LEU A 12 -13.68 2.21 -0.47
C LEU A 12 -12.84 1.61 0.65
N SER A 13 -13.45 0.81 1.52
CA SER A 13 -12.73 0.16 2.61
C SER A 13 -11.67 -0.82 2.11
N ALA A 14 -12.00 -1.67 1.13
CA ALA A 14 -11.07 -2.63 0.52
C ALA A 14 -9.94 -1.92 -0.24
N GLY A 15 -10.28 -0.90 -1.03
CA GLY A 15 -9.32 -0.12 -1.80
C GLY A 15 -8.37 0.71 -0.93
N THR A 16 -8.78 1.10 0.27
CA THR A 16 -7.95 1.86 1.21
C THR A 16 -6.68 1.10 1.61
N VAL A 17 -6.75 -0.22 1.81
CA VAL A 17 -5.57 -1.06 2.07
C VAL A 17 -4.55 -0.91 0.94
N LEU A 18 -5.02 -1.07 -0.31
CA LEU A 18 -4.18 -0.97 -1.50
C LEU A 18 -3.66 0.46 -1.71
N ALA A 19 -4.51 1.46 -1.46
CA ALA A 19 -4.13 2.87 -1.63
C ALA A 19 -2.97 3.25 -0.71
N ILE A 20 -3.06 2.95 0.59
CA ILE A 20 -2.02 3.30 1.56
C ILE A 20 -0.71 2.58 1.22
N ALA A 21 -0.75 1.28 0.92
CA ALA A 21 0.43 0.50 0.55
C ALA A 21 1.07 1.03 -0.73
N ALA A 22 0.28 1.25 -1.79
CA ALA A 22 0.79 1.74 -3.07
C ALA A 22 1.32 3.18 -3.00
N LEU A 23 0.74 4.06 -2.18
CA LEU A 23 1.29 5.39 -1.93
C LEU A 23 2.66 5.31 -1.24
N GLY A 24 2.85 4.35 -0.33
CA GLY A 24 4.14 4.09 0.28
C GLY A 24 5.19 3.63 -0.74
N LEU A 25 4.83 2.66 -1.58
CA LEU A 25 5.71 2.17 -2.64
C LEU A 25 6.02 3.25 -3.69
N LEU A 26 5.05 4.12 -3.99
CA LEU A 26 5.26 5.26 -4.88
C LEU A 26 6.37 6.19 -4.37
N ILE A 27 6.47 6.43 -3.06
CA ILE A 27 7.57 7.23 -2.48
C ILE A 27 8.91 6.54 -2.73
N ASN A 28 9.00 5.22 -2.51
CA ASN A 28 10.21 4.45 -2.74
C ASN A 28 10.65 4.53 -4.21
N GLU A 29 9.72 4.27 -5.11
CA GLU A 29 10.00 4.27 -6.56
C GLU A 29 10.33 5.66 -7.08
N LYS A 30 9.70 6.73 -6.55
CA LYS A 30 10.08 8.12 -6.86
C LYS A 30 11.49 8.49 -6.41
N ALA A 31 12.07 7.77 -5.45
CA ALA A 31 13.49 7.87 -5.07
C ALA A 31 14.40 6.92 -5.86
N GLY A 32 13.85 6.12 -6.79
CA GLY A 32 14.58 5.16 -7.61
C GLY A 32 14.77 3.78 -6.97
N ILE A 33 14.09 3.47 -5.87
CA ILE A 33 14.19 2.18 -5.19
C ILE A 33 12.92 1.36 -5.40
N VAL A 34 13.08 0.12 -5.89
CA VAL A 34 11.99 -0.86 -6.01
C VAL A 34 12.02 -1.80 -4.81
N ASN A 35 10.92 -1.91 -4.11
CA ASN A 35 10.81 -2.78 -2.94
C ASN A 35 9.76 -3.88 -3.16
N LEU A 36 10.20 -5.04 -3.64
CA LEU A 36 9.36 -6.24 -3.75
C LEU A 36 9.00 -6.86 -2.39
N GLY A 37 9.55 -6.34 -1.30
CA GLY A 37 9.26 -6.77 0.07
C GLY A 37 7.90 -6.33 0.62
N ALA A 38 7.09 -5.60 -0.15
CA ALA A 38 5.83 -5.01 0.29
C ALA A 38 4.88 -6.02 0.95
N GLU A 39 4.73 -7.21 0.39
CA GLU A 39 3.90 -8.28 0.94
C GLU A 39 4.37 -8.68 2.35
N GLY A 40 5.68 -8.90 2.52
CA GLY A 40 6.27 -9.23 3.81
C GLY A 40 6.18 -8.10 4.83
N LEU A 41 6.39 -6.85 4.39
CA LEU A 41 6.24 -5.67 5.23
C LEU A 41 4.80 -5.57 5.78
N MET A 42 3.81 -5.74 4.90
CA MET A 42 2.41 -5.70 5.29
C MET A 42 2.04 -6.84 6.24
N LEU A 43 2.53 -8.07 6.03
CA LEU A 43 2.27 -9.22 6.89
C LEU A 43 2.86 -9.04 8.30
N CYS A 44 4.14 -8.64 8.39
CA CYS A 44 4.77 -8.37 9.69
C CYS A 44 4.09 -7.24 10.44
N ALA A 45 3.68 -6.19 9.71
CA ALA A 45 2.97 -5.08 10.30
C ALA A 45 1.54 -5.42 10.70
N ALA A 46 0.87 -6.30 9.94
CA ALA A 46 -0.47 -6.79 10.26
C ALA A 46 -0.47 -7.51 11.60
N ILE A 47 0.48 -8.43 11.82
CA ILE A 47 0.56 -9.12 13.12
C ILE A 47 1.00 -8.20 14.24
N ALA A 48 1.97 -7.29 14.01
CA ALA A 48 2.42 -6.33 15.01
C ALA A 48 1.28 -5.39 15.45
N GLY A 49 0.51 -4.86 14.49
CA GLY A 49 -0.65 -4.03 14.75
C GLY A 49 -1.75 -4.80 15.49
N PHE A 50 -2.09 -5.98 14.99
CA PHE A 50 -3.13 -6.84 15.59
C PHE A 50 -2.78 -7.23 17.03
N ALA A 51 -1.58 -7.75 17.28
CA ALA A 51 -1.12 -8.13 18.62
C ALA A 51 -1.15 -6.94 19.59
N THR A 52 -0.74 -5.76 19.12
CA THR A 52 -0.79 -4.53 19.94
C THR A 52 -2.22 -4.18 20.31
N VAL A 53 -3.18 -4.26 19.40
CA VAL A 53 -4.59 -3.97 19.71
C VAL A 53 -5.17 -5.01 20.64
N VAL A 54 -4.86 -6.29 20.47
CA VAL A 54 -5.31 -7.36 21.39
C VAL A 54 -4.86 -7.10 22.83
N VAL A 55 -3.61 -6.62 23.02
CA VAL A 55 -3.05 -6.38 24.36
C VAL A 55 -3.50 -5.03 24.94
N THR A 56 -3.52 -3.99 24.12
CA THR A 56 -3.74 -2.62 24.60
C THR A 56 -5.19 -2.13 24.47
N HIS A 57 -6.02 -2.84 23.71
CA HIS A 57 -7.38 -2.44 23.34
C HIS A 57 -7.46 -1.06 22.67
N ASN A 58 -6.35 -0.59 22.09
CA ASN A 58 -6.26 0.72 21.44
C ASN A 58 -5.85 0.58 19.95
N PRO A 59 -6.79 0.84 19.01
CA PRO A 59 -6.50 0.73 17.57
C PRO A 59 -5.40 1.68 17.09
N TRP A 60 -5.28 2.87 17.68
CA TRP A 60 -4.25 3.84 17.27
C TRP A 60 -2.84 3.38 17.61
N LEU A 61 -2.66 2.73 18.76
CA LEU A 61 -1.39 2.09 19.09
C LEU A 61 -1.07 0.93 18.14
N GLY A 62 -2.09 0.18 17.70
CA GLY A 62 -1.94 -0.84 16.67
C GLY A 62 -1.43 -0.27 15.34
N PHE A 63 -1.97 0.87 14.89
CA PHE A 63 -1.48 1.54 13.68
C PHE A 63 -0.03 2.01 13.84
N LEU A 64 0.32 2.60 14.97
CA LEU A 64 1.70 3.02 15.26
C LEU A 64 2.66 1.82 15.29
N ALA A 65 2.27 0.72 15.93
CA ALA A 65 3.06 -0.51 15.97
C ALA A 65 3.27 -1.11 14.57
N GLY A 66 2.21 -1.14 13.74
CA GLY A 66 2.31 -1.58 12.35
C GLY A 66 3.20 -0.67 11.51
N MET A 67 3.06 0.64 11.64
CA MET A 67 3.95 1.62 10.97
C MET A 67 5.41 1.41 11.40
N ALA A 68 5.67 1.23 12.68
CA ALA A 68 7.00 0.99 13.21
C ALA A 68 7.60 -0.33 12.70
N ALA A 69 6.83 -1.41 12.70
CA ALA A 69 7.27 -2.70 12.17
C ALA A 69 7.60 -2.62 10.67
N GLY A 70 6.73 -1.98 9.88
CA GLY A 70 6.97 -1.77 8.45
C GLY A 70 8.20 -0.88 8.20
N ALA A 71 8.37 0.19 8.97
CA ALA A 71 9.53 1.09 8.89
C ALA A 71 10.84 0.38 9.25
N LEU A 72 10.87 -0.44 10.31
CA LEU A 72 12.04 -1.19 10.73
C LEU A 72 12.50 -2.22 9.69
N LEU A 73 11.56 -3.00 9.15
CA LEU A 73 11.88 -3.95 8.09
C LEU A 73 12.31 -3.27 6.80
N ALA A 74 11.69 -2.13 6.46
CA ALA A 74 12.10 -1.32 5.33
C ALA A 74 13.47 -0.68 5.56
N ALA A 75 13.80 -0.28 6.77
CA ALA A 75 15.14 0.20 7.12
C ALA A 75 16.19 -0.91 6.93
N PHE A 76 15.90 -2.14 7.37
CA PHE A 76 16.76 -3.29 7.10
C PHE A 76 16.97 -3.52 5.60
N PHE A 77 15.89 -3.55 4.83
CA PHE A 77 15.96 -3.61 3.36
C PHE A 77 16.80 -2.46 2.79
N GLY A 78 16.58 -1.23 3.26
CA GLY A 78 17.30 -0.05 2.81
C GLY A 78 18.81 -0.13 3.09
N VAL A 79 19.23 -0.68 4.23
CA VAL A 79 20.65 -0.93 4.54
C VAL A 79 21.25 -1.87 3.49
N LEU A 80 20.59 -2.99 3.19
CA LEU A 80 21.09 -3.97 2.24
C LEU A 80 21.21 -3.39 0.82
N VAL A 81 20.18 -2.70 0.33
CA VAL A 81 20.17 -2.25 -1.07
C VAL A 81 20.87 -0.93 -1.33
N ILE A 82 21.03 -0.06 -0.31
CA ILE A 82 21.60 1.28 -0.49
C ILE A 82 23.06 1.34 -0.07
N TRP A 83 23.46 0.64 1.01
CA TRP A 83 24.87 0.64 1.48
C TRP A 83 25.63 -0.59 1.00
N LEU A 84 25.02 -1.77 1.02
CA LEU A 84 25.65 -3.00 0.56
C LEU A 84 25.43 -3.23 -0.95
N ASN A 85 24.63 -2.37 -1.61
CA ASN A 85 24.32 -2.42 -3.04
C ASN A 85 23.85 -3.82 -3.52
N THR A 86 23.10 -4.54 -2.67
CA THR A 86 22.51 -5.83 -3.06
C THR A 86 21.43 -5.61 -4.14
N ASN A 87 21.12 -6.66 -4.88
CA ASN A 87 20.05 -6.61 -5.88
C ASN A 87 18.69 -6.31 -5.22
N GLN A 88 18.06 -5.20 -5.58
CA GLN A 88 16.81 -4.72 -4.97
C GLN A 88 15.67 -5.73 -5.11
N TYR A 89 15.57 -6.38 -6.28
CA TYR A 89 14.51 -7.34 -6.57
C TYR A 89 14.68 -8.62 -5.73
N ALA A 90 15.88 -9.19 -5.74
CA ALA A 90 16.17 -10.40 -4.97
C ALA A 90 16.04 -10.16 -3.46
N THR A 91 16.57 -9.04 -2.96
CA THR A 91 16.50 -8.68 -1.55
C THR A 91 15.05 -8.43 -1.11
N GLY A 92 14.25 -7.74 -1.95
CA GLY A 92 12.83 -7.50 -1.67
C GLY A 92 12.03 -8.80 -1.65
N LEU A 93 12.28 -9.70 -2.60
CA LEU A 93 11.62 -11.01 -2.66
C LEU A 93 11.97 -11.86 -1.42
N ALA A 94 13.24 -11.89 -1.03
CA ALA A 94 13.68 -12.57 0.18
C ALA A 94 13.01 -12.00 1.43
N LEU A 95 12.86 -10.67 1.50
CA LEU A 95 12.17 -10.01 2.60
C LEU A 95 10.67 -10.35 2.62
N SER A 96 10.04 -10.50 1.46
CA SER A 96 8.64 -10.97 1.38
C SER A 96 8.50 -12.38 1.96
N LEU A 97 9.37 -13.30 1.56
CA LEU A 97 9.35 -14.68 2.09
C LEU A 97 9.66 -14.72 3.59
N PHE A 98 10.63 -13.92 4.04
CA PHE A 98 10.90 -13.75 5.48
C PHE A 98 9.64 -13.27 6.21
N GLY A 99 8.96 -12.26 5.68
CA GLY A 99 7.74 -11.71 6.29
C GLY A 99 6.60 -12.71 6.36
N VAL A 100 6.44 -13.57 5.36
CA VAL A 100 5.46 -14.69 5.39
C VAL A 100 5.78 -15.62 6.56
N GLY A 101 7.00 -16.14 6.65
CA GLY A 101 7.40 -17.07 7.71
C GLY A 101 7.36 -16.42 9.10
N PHE A 102 7.91 -15.21 9.23
CA PHE A 102 7.94 -14.50 10.51
C PHE A 102 6.53 -14.17 11.04
N SER A 103 5.65 -13.68 10.17
CA SER A 103 4.28 -13.33 10.57
C SER A 103 3.47 -14.55 10.97
N ALA A 104 3.64 -15.68 10.28
CA ALA A 104 3.04 -16.96 10.65
C ALA A 104 3.49 -17.40 12.05
N PHE A 105 4.82 -17.37 12.30
CA PHE A 105 5.39 -17.72 13.60
C PHE A 105 4.91 -16.78 14.73
N ALA A 106 5.01 -15.47 14.53
CA ALA A 106 4.58 -14.48 15.52
C ALA A 106 3.05 -14.51 15.76
N GLY A 107 2.29 -14.95 14.77
CA GLY A 107 0.84 -14.99 14.81
C GLY A 107 0.22 -16.22 15.50
N ILE A 108 1.00 -17.26 15.81
CA ILE A 108 0.50 -18.54 16.35
C ILE A 108 -0.46 -18.35 17.54
N ASN A 109 -0.09 -17.47 18.47
CA ASN A 109 -0.86 -17.23 19.70
C ASN A 109 -2.08 -16.32 19.49
N PHE A 110 -2.25 -15.76 18.30
CA PHE A 110 -3.31 -14.80 17.99
C PHE A 110 -4.39 -15.30 17.03
N VAL A 111 -4.26 -16.54 16.51
CA VAL A 111 -5.18 -17.13 15.52
C VAL A 111 -6.64 -17.21 16.03
N GLN A 112 -6.85 -17.38 17.33
CA GLN A 112 -8.19 -17.43 17.92
C GLN A 112 -8.70 -16.08 18.42
N ALA A 113 -7.83 -15.06 18.46
CA ALA A 113 -8.21 -13.74 18.90
C ALA A 113 -9.06 -13.03 17.82
N LYS A 114 -10.15 -12.41 18.26
CA LYS A 114 -10.99 -11.58 17.41
C LYS A 114 -11.08 -10.19 18.04
N LEU A 115 -10.94 -9.18 17.24
CA LEU A 115 -11.19 -7.81 17.68
C LEU A 115 -12.67 -7.46 17.44
N PRO A 116 -13.27 -6.61 18.28
CA PRO A 116 -14.59 -6.06 18.00
C PRO A 116 -14.54 -5.28 16.67
N GLU A 117 -15.66 -5.28 15.95
CA GLU A 117 -15.78 -4.46 14.75
C GLU A 117 -15.47 -3.00 15.06
N SER A 118 -14.60 -2.40 14.26
CA SER A 118 -14.23 -1.01 14.42
C SER A 118 -15.40 -0.10 14.09
N ALA A 119 -15.67 0.87 14.98
CA ALA A 119 -16.74 1.82 14.76
C ALA A 119 -16.54 2.60 13.46
N SER A 120 -17.53 2.57 12.58
CA SER A 120 -17.63 3.50 11.47
C SER A 120 -18.15 4.84 12.00
N TYR A 121 -17.49 5.92 11.63
CA TYR A 121 -17.91 7.27 12.00
C TYR A 121 -18.75 7.86 10.87
N ALA A 122 -20.03 8.16 11.18
CA ALA A 122 -20.86 8.94 10.29
C ALA A 122 -20.48 10.42 10.41
N ILE A 123 -20.19 11.08 9.30
CA ILE A 123 -20.01 12.53 9.28
C ILE A 123 -21.39 13.16 9.52
N PRO A 124 -21.56 13.99 10.56
CA PRO A 124 -22.86 14.61 10.84
C PRO A 124 -23.44 15.30 9.60
N VAL A 125 -24.75 15.21 9.39
CA VAL A 125 -25.50 15.78 8.27
C VAL A 125 -25.26 15.09 6.92
N LEU A 126 -24.00 14.82 6.55
CA LEU A 126 -23.66 14.18 5.27
C LEU A 126 -23.87 12.66 5.30
N GLY A 127 -23.70 12.04 6.47
CA GLY A 127 -23.95 10.62 6.66
C GLY A 127 -25.41 10.21 6.53
N ASP A 128 -26.35 11.14 6.71
CA ASP A 128 -27.80 10.87 6.66
C ASP A 128 -28.41 11.04 5.26
N LEU A 129 -27.61 11.48 4.29
CA LEU A 129 -28.07 11.59 2.90
C LEU A 129 -28.39 10.20 2.33
N PRO A 130 -29.59 10.00 1.75
CA PRO A 130 -29.95 8.72 1.15
C PRO A 130 -28.98 8.35 0.03
N LEU A 131 -28.51 7.08 -0.01
CA LEU A 131 -27.55 6.51 -0.96
C LEU A 131 -26.12 7.04 -0.82
N VAL A 132 -25.89 8.34 -0.77
CA VAL A 132 -24.55 8.95 -0.76
C VAL A 132 -23.94 8.89 0.66
N GLY A 133 -24.76 9.03 1.69
CA GLY A 133 -24.33 8.97 3.09
C GLY A 133 -23.63 7.65 3.43
N PRO A 134 -24.30 6.50 3.31
CA PRO A 134 -23.70 5.20 3.55
C PRO A 134 -22.53 4.87 2.62
N ALA A 135 -22.57 5.36 1.37
CA ALA A 135 -21.55 5.08 0.36
C ALA A 135 -20.24 5.84 0.59
N LEU A 136 -20.29 7.11 1.07
CA LEU A 136 -19.11 7.97 1.13
C LEU A 136 -18.82 8.55 2.52
N PHE A 137 -19.81 8.65 3.40
CA PHE A 137 -19.69 9.42 4.64
C PHE A 137 -19.86 8.61 5.93
N ARG A 138 -19.92 7.26 5.80
CA ARG A 138 -19.97 6.32 6.95
C ARG A 138 -18.83 5.32 6.87
N HIS A 139 -17.60 5.80 7.05
CA HIS A 139 -16.41 4.96 7.00
C HIS A 139 -15.52 5.11 8.23
N HIS A 140 -14.60 4.16 8.38
CA HIS A 140 -13.54 4.30 9.36
C HIS A 140 -12.63 5.50 8.98
N PRO A 141 -12.10 6.26 9.95
CA PRO A 141 -11.24 7.43 9.70
C PRO A 141 -10.07 7.18 8.76
N MET A 142 -9.57 5.95 8.69
CA MET A 142 -8.47 5.57 7.77
C MET A 142 -8.82 5.71 6.29
N VAL A 143 -10.08 5.60 5.91
CA VAL A 143 -10.51 5.82 4.51
C VAL A 143 -10.26 7.28 4.14
N TYR A 144 -10.66 8.20 5.01
CA TYR A 144 -10.42 9.64 4.80
C TYR A 144 -8.95 10.00 4.94
N ALA A 145 -8.22 9.32 5.85
CA ALA A 145 -6.78 9.48 6.00
C ALA A 145 -6.02 9.09 4.72
N ALA A 146 -6.45 8.05 4.00
CA ALA A 146 -5.85 7.68 2.71
C ALA A 146 -6.04 8.75 1.64
N MET A 147 -7.23 9.39 1.61
CA MET A 147 -7.50 10.52 0.71
C MET A 147 -6.65 11.74 1.09
N ALA A 148 -6.57 12.07 2.38
CA ALA A 148 -5.75 13.16 2.89
C ALA A 148 -4.25 12.90 2.65
N LEU A 149 -3.79 11.65 2.84
CA LEU A 149 -2.43 11.22 2.53
C LEU A 149 -2.11 11.40 1.04
N THR A 150 -3.05 11.05 0.16
CA THR A 150 -2.89 11.27 -1.29
C THR A 150 -2.72 12.76 -1.60
N ALA A 151 -3.57 13.61 -1.04
CA ALA A 151 -3.47 15.07 -1.22
C ALA A 151 -2.16 15.62 -0.64
N GLY A 152 -1.77 15.17 0.56
CA GLY A 152 -0.51 15.52 1.21
C GLY A 152 0.70 15.09 0.38
N LEU A 153 0.66 13.90 -0.22
CA LEU A 153 1.74 13.40 -1.07
C LEU A 153 1.84 14.17 -2.39
N ILE A 154 0.71 14.59 -2.98
CA ILE A 154 0.71 15.49 -4.14
C ILE A 154 1.38 16.82 -3.78
N TRP A 155 0.95 17.41 -2.67
CA TRP A 155 1.55 18.66 -2.20
C TRP A 155 3.05 18.48 -1.91
N PHE A 156 3.44 17.41 -1.19
CA PHE A 156 4.84 17.12 -0.90
C PHE A 156 5.67 16.97 -2.17
N LEU A 157 5.26 16.10 -3.10
CA LEU A 157 6.03 15.79 -4.30
C LEU A 157 6.12 16.96 -5.28
N TYR A 158 5.08 17.79 -5.41
CA TYR A 158 5.02 18.79 -6.48
C TYR A 158 5.11 20.24 -6.01
N ARG A 159 4.98 20.50 -4.70
CA ARG A 159 5.00 21.86 -4.14
C ARG A 159 6.12 22.09 -3.13
N THR A 160 6.84 21.05 -2.66
CA THR A 160 7.91 21.24 -1.67
C THR A 160 9.29 21.03 -2.27
N ARG A 161 10.30 21.69 -1.66
CA ARG A 161 11.72 21.51 -2.04
C ARG A 161 12.17 20.07 -1.78
N ALA A 162 11.75 19.45 -0.68
CA ALA A 162 12.11 18.09 -0.34
C ALA A 162 11.55 17.07 -1.37
N GLY A 163 10.31 17.27 -1.83
CA GLY A 163 9.73 16.45 -2.89
C GLY A 163 10.42 16.62 -4.25
N LEU A 164 10.87 17.86 -4.57
CA LEU A 164 11.68 18.11 -5.76
C LEU A 164 12.99 17.34 -5.69
N VAL A 165 13.72 17.45 -4.55
CA VAL A 165 14.99 16.74 -4.34
C VAL A 165 14.79 15.22 -4.41
N LEU A 166 13.73 14.69 -3.80
CA LEU A 166 13.41 13.26 -3.88
C LEU A 166 13.28 12.78 -5.33
N ARG A 167 12.53 13.53 -6.15
CA ARG A 167 12.32 13.21 -7.57
C ARG A 167 13.62 13.37 -8.38
N SER A 168 14.44 14.38 -8.09
CA SER A 168 15.74 14.58 -8.74
C SER A 168 16.69 13.40 -8.46
N VAL A 169 16.70 12.87 -7.22
CA VAL A 169 17.46 11.68 -6.84
C VAL A 169 16.96 10.43 -7.57
N GLY A 170 15.66 10.32 -7.80
CA GLY A 170 15.10 9.24 -8.59
C GLY A 170 15.35 9.35 -10.09
N GLU A 171 15.49 10.57 -10.61
CA GLU A 171 15.76 10.81 -12.02
C GLU A 171 17.24 10.63 -12.36
N SER A 172 18.14 11.32 -11.65
CA SER A 172 19.58 11.21 -11.81
C SER A 172 20.28 11.34 -10.46
N PRO A 173 20.59 10.23 -9.80
CA PRO A 173 21.28 10.25 -8.51
C PRO A 173 22.69 10.81 -8.63
N GLU A 174 23.37 10.62 -9.77
CA GLU A 174 24.71 11.15 -10.03
C GLU A 174 24.69 12.69 -10.09
N SER A 175 23.73 13.25 -10.83
CA SER A 175 23.56 14.70 -10.93
C SER A 175 23.16 15.31 -9.57
N ALA A 176 22.28 14.65 -8.83
CA ALA A 176 21.90 15.08 -7.49
C ALA A 176 23.10 15.06 -6.53
N HIS A 177 23.96 14.03 -6.63
CA HIS A 177 25.20 13.93 -5.85
C HIS A 177 26.20 15.03 -6.19
N ALA A 178 26.39 15.32 -7.48
CA ALA A 178 27.27 16.41 -7.94
C ALA A 178 26.83 17.78 -7.41
N LEU A 179 25.53 17.97 -7.19
CA LEU A 179 24.96 19.17 -6.54
C LEU A 179 25.08 19.16 -5.01
N GLY A 180 25.71 18.14 -4.41
CA GLY A 180 25.93 18.04 -2.96
C GLY A 180 24.79 17.39 -2.17
N TYR A 181 23.78 16.82 -2.81
CA TYR A 181 22.71 16.15 -2.08
C TYR A 181 23.15 14.75 -1.58
N PRO A 182 22.81 14.38 -0.32
CA PRO A 182 23.15 13.07 0.25
C PRO A 182 22.21 11.97 -0.27
N VAL A 183 22.42 11.52 -1.51
CA VAL A 183 21.56 10.57 -2.25
C VAL A 183 21.18 9.33 -1.43
N ARG A 184 22.17 8.68 -0.78
CA ARG A 184 21.94 7.49 0.04
C ARG A 184 20.96 7.76 1.18
N ARG A 185 21.11 8.88 1.90
CA ARG A 185 20.21 9.25 3.01
C ARG A 185 18.80 9.54 2.52
N ILE A 186 18.68 10.24 1.38
CA ILE A 186 17.37 10.58 0.79
C ILE A 186 16.64 9.30 0.37
N ARG A 187 17.31 8.39 -0.34
CA ARG A 187 16.76 7.07 -0.70
C ARG A 187 16.35 6.26 0.53
N PHE A 188 17.18 6.26 1.57
CA PHE A 188 16.91 5.54 2.80
C PHE A 188 15.67 6.06 3.54
N LEU A 189 15.56 7.38 3.69
CA LEU A 189 14.38 8.00 4.30
C LEU A 189 13.11 7.72 3.49
N ALA A 190 13.20 7.73 2.17
CA ALA A 190 12.09 7.36 1.29
C ALA A 190 11.67 5.90 1.52
N VAL A 191 12.63 4.97 1.64
CA VAL A 191 12.36 3.55 1.88
C VAL A 191 11.68 3.34 3.24
N ILE A 192 12.16 4.02 4.30
CA ILE A 192 11.53 3.97 5.63
C ILE A 192 10.10 4.52 5.58
N ALA A 193 9.90 5.68 4.96
CA ALA A 193 8.57 6.29 4.85
C ALA A 193 7.60 5.39 4.08
N GLY A 194 8.05 4.81 2.96
CA GLY A 194 7.26 3.86 2.19
C GLY A 194 6.94 2.59 2.98
N GLY A 195 7.92 2.07 3.73
CA GLY A 195 7.73 0.92 4.61
C GLY A 195 6.75 1.20 5.76
N ALA A 196 6.78 2.40 6.34
CA ALA A 196 5.82 2.81 7.36
C ALA A 196 4.39 2.82 6.81
N LEU A 197 4.18 3.29 5.58
CA LEU A 197 2.87 3.27 4.93
C LEU A 197 2.42 1.85 4.57
N CYS A 198 3.31 1.00 4.06
CA CYS A 198 3.00 -0.43 3.91
C CYS A 198 2.62 -1.07 5.25
N GLY A 199 3.32 -0.68 6.32
CA GLY A 199 3.01 -1.10 7.67
C GLY A 199 1.65 -0.63 8.17
N LEU A 200 1.30 0.63 7.90
CA LEU A 200 -0.03 1.17 8.19
C LEU A 200 -1.13 0.41 7.45
N ALA A 201 -0.91 0.08 6.17
CA ALA A 201 -1.84 -0.70 5.37
C ALA A 201 -2.05 -2.11 5.93
N GLY A 202 -0.97 -2.78 6.37
CA GLY A 202 -1.04 -4.09 7.02
C GLY A 202 -1.80 -4.05 8.35
N ALA A 203 -1.51 -3.06 9.21
CA ALA A 203 -2.22 -2.88 10.46
C ALA A 203 -3.71 -2.55 10.24
N TYR A 204 -4.03 -1.67 9.28
CA TYR A 204 -5.42 -1.38 8.92
C TYR A 204 -6.16 -2.63 8.44
N LEU A 205 -5.48 -3.47 7.64
CA LEU A 205 -6.04 -4.74 7.15
C LEU A 205 -6.46 -5.66 8.31
N SER A 206 -5.58 -5.87 9.30
CA SER A 206 -5.79 -6.84 10.38
C SER A 206 -6.64 -6.31 11.54
N THR A 207 -6.71 -4.99 11.73
CA THR A 207 -7.39 -4.41 12.89
C THR A 207 -8.76 -3.80 12.58
N VAL A 208 -8.99 -3.39 11.32
CA VAL A 208 -10.21 -2.68 10.91
C VAL A 208 -10.93 -3.39 9.77
N TYR A 209 -10.23 -3.62 8.66
CA TYR A 209 -10.86 -4.19 7.46
C TYR A 209 -11.27 -5.66 7.68
N THR A 210 -10.39 -6.45 8.28
CA THR A 210 -10.66 -7.85 8.66
C THR A 210 -10.15 -8.03 10.10
N PRO A 211 -10.99 -7.72 11.13
CA PRO A 211 -10.55 -7.63 12.52
C PRO A 211 -10.30 -9.00 13.15
N LEU A 212 -9.42 -9.77 12.54
CA LEU A 212 -8.95 -11.09 12.95
C LEU A 212 -7.56 -11.34 12.37
N TRP A 213 -6.83 -12.29 12.96
CA TRP A 213 -5.56 -12.74 12.43
C TRP A 213 -5.70 -14.08 11.73
N VAL A 214 -5.26 -14.16 10.49
CA VAL A 214 -5.13 -15.39 9.70
C VAL A 214 -3.79 -15.36 8.99
N GLU A 215 -3.10 -16.50 8.99
CA GLU A 215 -1.85 -16.66 8.25
C GLU A 215 -2.04 -16.30 6.76
N GLY A 216 -1.12 -15.52 6.22
CA GLY A 216 -1.18 -15.10 4.81
C GLY A 216 -2.31 -14.12 4.47
N MET A 217 -2.92 -13.45 5.46
CA MET A 217 -4.11 -12.60 5.26
C MET A 217 -3.94 -11.44 4.27
N VAL A 218 -2.71 -11.02 3.98
CA VAL A 218 -2.44 -9.99 2.96
C VAL A 218 -2.78 -10.50 1.56
N ALA A 219 -2.59 -11.80 1.29
CA ALA A 219 -3.09 -12.52 0.12
C ALA A 219 -2.74 -11.83 -1.22
N GLY A 220 -1.50 -11.40 -1.40
CA GLY A 220 -1.00 -10.79 -2.63
C GLY A 220 -1.29 -9.29 -2.78
N ARG A 221 -1.94 -8.65 -1.80
CA ARG A 221 -2.24 -7.19 -1.87
C ARG A 221 -0.98 -6.34 -1.96
N GLY A 222 0.14 -6.78 -1.36
CA GLY A 222 1.43 -6.10 -1.50
C GLY A 222 1.95 -6.12 -2.94
N TRP A 223 1.78 -7.23 -3.65
CA TRP A 223 2.13 -7.36 -5.07
C TRP A 223 1.22 -6.51 -5.96
N ILE A 224 -0.09 -6.50 -5.68
CA ILE A 224 -1.06 -5.64 -6.38
C ILE A 224 -0.71 -4.17 -6.15
N ALA A 225 -0.36 -3.77 -4.93
CA ALA A 225 0.04 -2.41 -4.61
C ALA A 225 1.30 -1.97 -5.38
N LEU A 226 2.28 -2.86 -5.54
CA LEU A 226 3.48 -2.60 -6.36
C LEU A 226 3.13 -2.44 -7.84
N ALA A 227 2.32 -3.33 -8.39
CA ALA A 227 1.86 -3.24 -9.77
C ALA A 227 1.07 -1.94 -9.99
N LEU A 228 0.29 -1.53 -9.00
CA LEU A 228 -0.54 -0.33 -9.05
C LEU A 228 0.27 0.96 -9.20
N THR A 229 1.48 1.06 -8.61
CA THR A 229 2.36 2.23 -8.79
C THR A 229 2.73 2.41 -10.25
N THR A 230 3.04 1.32 -10.93
CA THR A 230 3.39 1.30 -12.36
C THR A 230 2.16 1.63 -13.22
N PHE A 231 1.01 1.02 -12.97
CA PHE A 231 -0.25 1.30 -13.69
C PHE A 231 -0.70 2.74 -13.53
N ALA A 232 -0.54 3.28 -12.33
CA ALA A 232 -0.82 4.67 -12.02
C ALA A 232 0.20 5.64 -12.63
N THR A 233 1.20 5.13 -13.34
CA THR A 233 2.30 5.95 -13.90
C THR A 233 2.91 6.89 -12.88
N TRP A 234 3.15 6.37 -11.68
CA TRP A 234 3.75 7.09 -10.54
C TRP A 234 3.05 8.42 -10.17
N ARG A 235 1.73 8.50 -10.39
CA ARG A 235 0.91 9.67 -10.00
C ARG A 235 -0.01 9.31 -8.83
N PRO A 236 0.05 10.03 -7.69
CA PRO A 236 -0.72 9.67 -6.48
C PRO A 236 -2.23 9.59 -6.68
N VAL A 237 -2.81 10.52 -7.47
CA VAL A 237 -4.26 10.49 -7.78
C VAL A 237 -4.65 9.20 -8.48
N ARG A 238 -3.84 8.76 -9.45
CA ARG A 238 -4.12 7.53 -10.20
C ARG A 238 -3.93 6.29 -9.34
N VAL A 239 -2.98 6.33 -8.38
CA VAL A 239 -2.83 5.27 -7.38
C VAL A 239 -4.11 5.14 -6.58
N LEU A 240 -4.67 6.24 -6.08
CA LEU A 240 -5.91 6.22 -5.32
C LEU A 240 -7.09 5.68 -6.15
N LEU A 241 -7.27 6.19 -7.36
CA LEU A 241 -8.35 5.74 -8.26
C LEU A 241 -8.20 4.26 -8.63
N GLY A 242 -6.98 3.83 -8.95
CA GLY A 242 -6.68 2.44 -9.25
C GLY A 242 -6.91 1.52 -8.05
N ALA A 243 -6.51 1.94 -6.85
CA ALA A 243 -6.75 1.18 -5.63
C ALA A 243 -8.25 0.95 -5.37
N TYR A 244 -9.08 1.96 -5.57
CA TYR A 244 -10.52 1.81 -5.45
C TYR A 244 -11.13 0.99 -6.59
N LEU A 245 -10.60 1.09 -7.79
CA LEU A 245 -11.00 0.21 -8.89
C LEU A 245 -10.73 -1.26 -8.55
N PHE A 246 -9.52 -1.58 -8.07
CA PHE A 246 -9.19 -2.97 -7.69
C PHE A 246 -9.93 -3.44 -6.44
N GLY A 247 -10.13 -2.56 -5.46
CA GLY A 247 -11.03 -2.83 -4.33
C GLY A 247 -12.44 -3.15 -4.79
N GLY A 248 -12.95 -2.40 -5.78
CA GLY A 248 -14.27 -2.62 -6.38
C GLY A 248 -14.38 -3.95 -7.11
N VAL A 249 -13.37 -4.34 -7.89
CA VAL A 249 -13.33 -5.65 -8.56
C VAL A 249 -13.41 -6.79 -7.52
N SER A 250 -12.68 -6.66 -6.41
CA SER A 250 -12.72 -7.64 -5.32
C SER A 250 -14.11 -7.73 -4.68
N MET A 251 -14.72 -6.59 -4.39
CA MET A 251 -16.04 -6.53 -3.76
C MET A 251 -17.15 -6.98 -4.72
N LEU A 252 -17.02 -6.70 -6.01
CA LEU A 252 -17.94 -7.20 -7.03
C LEU A 252 -17.95 -8.74 -7.07
N GLY A 253 -16.77 -9.37 -6.95
CA GLY A 253 -16.66 -10.82 -6.86
C GLY A 253 -17.48 -11.39 -5.69
N PHE A 254 -17.34 -10.82 -4.50
CA PHE A 254 -18.12 -11.24 -3.32
C PHE A 254 -19.63 -10.98 -3.50
N HIS A 255 -19.98 -9.85 -4.10
CA HIS A 255 -21.39 -9.52 -4.36
C HIS A 255 -22.05 -10.48 -5.34
N LEU A 256 -21.37 -10.87 -6.41
CA LEU A 256 -21.85 -11.87 -7.37
C LEU A 256 -22.07 -13.23 -6.72
N GLN A 257 -21.16 -13.67 -5.84
CA GLN A 257 -21.33 -14.90 -5.07
C GLN A 257 -22.56 -14.85 -4.16
N SER A 258 -22.74 -13.76 -3.43
CA SER A 258 -23.88 -13.57 -2.53
C SER A 258 -25.23 -13.47 -3.25
N SER A 259 -25.21 -13.04 -4.53
CA SER A 259 -26.41 -12.94 -5.37
C SER A 259 -26.82 -14.25 -6.04
N GLY A 260 -26.15 -15.37 -5.71
CA GLY A 260 -26.50 -16.69 -6.25
C GLY A 260 -26.09 -16.93 -7.70
N VAL A 261 -25.17 -16.13 -8.23
CA VAL A 261 -24.57 -16.37 -9.54
C VAL A 261 -23.67 -17.58 -9.46
N ASP A 262 -23.96 -18.62 -10.21
CA ASP A 262 -23.25 -19.89 -10.21
C ASP A 262 -21.90 -19.79 -10.97
N VAL A 263 -20.99 -18.99 -10.41
CA VAL A 263 -19.62 -18.83 -10.90
C VAL A 263 -18.66 -19.36 -9.84
N PRO A 264 -17.74 -20.26 -10.20
CA PRO A 264 -16.76 -20.78 -9.25
C PRO A 264 -15.98 -19.67 -8.55
N ALA A 265 -15.85 -19.78 -7.21
CA ALA A 265 -15.14 -18.77 -6.39
C ALA A 265 -13.70 -18.52 -6.88
N GLN A 266 -13.04 -19.54 -7.41
CA GLN A 266 -11.71 -19.49 -7.99
C GLN A 266 -11.66 -18.53 -9.20
N PHE A 267 -12.68 -18.55 -10.05
CA PHE A 267 -12.76 -17.67 -11.21
C PHE A 267 -12.92 -16.20 -10.77
N LEU A 268 -13.75 -15.94 -9.77
CA LEU A 268 -13.95 -14.60 -9.23
C LEU A 268 -12.68 -14.06 -8.56
N SER A 269 -11.92 -14.92 -7.87
CA SER A 269 -10.62 -14.53 -7.30
C SER A 269 -9.58 -14.21 -8.37
N MET A 270 -9.64 -14.85 -9.54
CA MET A 270 -8.76 -14.52 -10.68
C MET A 270 -9.02 -13.12 -11.24
N LEU A 271 -10.23 -12.59 -11.15
CA LEU A 271 -10.56 -11.25 -11.64
C LEU A 271 -9.68 -10.16 -11.02
N GLN A 272 -9.31 -10.31 -9.75
CA GLN A 272 -8.42 -9.38 -9.04
C GLN A 272 -7.03 -9.28 -9.70
N TYR A 273 -6.56 -10.34 -10.35
CA TYR A 273 -5.26 -10.40 -11.04
C TYR A 273 -5.39 -10.10 -12.54
N ILE A 274 -6.52 -10.45 -13.15
CA ILE A 274 -6.79 -10.14 -14.55
C ILE A 274 -6.97 -8.64 -14.76
N ALA A 275 -7.67 -7.96 -13.85
CA ALA A 275 -7.89 -6.52 -13.95
C ALA A 275 -6.59 -5.70 -14.07
N PRO A 276 -5.53 -5.92 -13.23
CA PRO A 276 -4.22 -5.33 -13.42
C PRO A 276 -3.63 -5.57 -14.81
N ILE A 277 -3.70 -6.80 -15.31
CA ILE A 277 -3.12 -7.17 -16.61
C ILE A 277 -3.81 -6.40 -17.74
N VAL A 278 -5.14 -6.31 -17.71
CA VAL A 278 -5.92 -5.56 -18.70
C VAL A 278 -5.57 -4.06 -18.65
N VAL A 279 -5.50 -3.48 -17.45
CA VAL A 279 -5.14 -2.07 -17.27
C VAL A 279 -3.72 -1.81 -17.78
N LEU A 280 -2.77 -2.71 -17.49
CA LEU A 280 -1.39 -2.61 -17.99
C LEU A 280 -1.36 -2.66 -19.51
N ALA A 281 -2.06 -3.62 -20.11
CA ALA A 281 -2.11 -3.76 -21.58
C ALA A 281 -2.68 -2.49 -22.24
N LEU A 282 -3.70 -1.87 -21.65
CA LEU A 282 -4.28 -0.63 -22.16
C LEU A 282 -3.33 0.57 -22.05
N ILE A 283 -2.64 0.71 -20.91
CA ILE A 283 -1.69 1.80 -20.67
C ILE A 283 -0.43 1.63 -21.52
N SER A 284 0.02 0.41 -21.74
CA SER A 284 1.21 0.07 -22.54
C SER A 284 1.08 0.45 -24.02
N ARG A 285 -0.15 0.73 -24.50
CA ARG A 285 -0.36 1.26 -25.85
C ARG A 285 0.29 2.64 -26.08
N ASN A 286 0.57 3.38 -25.01
CA ASN A 286 1.25 4.67 -25.10
C ASN A 286 2.53 4.69 -24.26
N PRO A 287 3.65 4.16 -24.79
CA PRO A 287 4.91 4.06 -24.06
C PRO A 287 5.53 5.42 -23.70
N ALA A 288 5.25 6.48 -24.46
CA ALA A 288 5.72 7.83 -24.16
C ALA A 288 5.16 8.34 -22.84
N PHE A 289 3.91 7.99 -22.54
CA PHE A 289 3.22 8.39 -21.32
C PHE A 289 3.78 7.71 -20.06
N ILE A 290 4.21 6.45 -20.17
CA ILE A 290 4.87 5.72 -19.08
C ILE A 290 6.24 6.33 -18.83
N ARG A 291 7.06 6.51 -19.88
CA ARG A 291 8.43 7.04 -19.80
C ARG A 291 8.47 8.45 -19.19
N ALA A 292 7.48 9.30 -19.49
CA ALA A 292 7.41 10.67 -18.99
C ALA A 292 7.28 10.81 -17.46
N ASN A 293 6.88 9.75 -16.75
CA ASN A 293 6.67 9.77 -15.31
C ASN A 293 7.51 8.76 -14.53
N MET A 294 8.11 7.78 -15.23
CA MET A 294 8.96 6.76 -14.64
C MET A 294 10.31 7.37 -14.24
N PRO A 295 10.74 7.21 -12.98
CA PRO A 295 12.08 7.65 -12.58
C PRO A 295 13.17 6.90 -13.36
N ALA A 296 14.12 7.61 -13.98
CA ALA A 296 15.09 7.02 -14.87
C ALA A 296 16.12 6.09 -14.17
N SER A 297 16.33 6.29 -12.85
CA SER A 297 17.21 5.46 -12.03
C SER A 297 16.49 4.34 -11.28
N ILE A 298 15.20 4.07 -11.60
CA ILE A 298 14.41 3.04 -10.88
C ILE A 298 15.12 1.67 -10.95
N GLY A 299 15.28 1.04 -9.79
CA GLY A 299 15.93 -0.28 -9.67
C GLY A 299 17.45 -0.28 -9.87
N LYS A 300 18.07 0.88 -10.14
CA LYS A 300 19.52 0.97 -10.35
C LYS A 300 20.26 1.28 -9.05
N PRO A 301 21.35 0.57 -8.75
CA PRO A 301 22.24 0.89 -7.64
C PRO A 301 22.92 2.26 -7.89
N PHE A 302 23.30 2.92 -6.79
CA PHE A 302 24.05 4.17 -6.87
C PHE A 302 25.41 4.02 -6.20
N TYR A 303 26.47 4.32 -6.95
CA TYR A 303 27.86 4.28 -6.46
C TYR A 303 28.39 5.72 -6.39
N PRO A 304 28.70 6.25 -5.18
CA PRO A 304 29.34 7.55 -5.06
C PRO A 304 30.75 7.48 -5.66
N GLY A 305 31.05 8.33 -6.65
CA GLY A 305 32.38 8.41 -7.26
C GLY A 305 32.60 7.55 -8.50
N SER A 306 31.54 6.99 -9.08
CA SER A 306 31.59 6.36 -10.39
C SER A 306 31.32 7.37 -11.51
#